data_4a66336affb97e4ce5bb0974d10932d9
#
_entry.id   4a66336affb97e4ce5bb0974d10932d9
#
_cell.length_a   1.000
_cell.length_b   1.000
_cell.length_c   1.000
_cell.angle_alpha   90.00
_cell.angle_beta   90.00
_cell.angle_gamma   90.00
#
_symmetry.space_group_name_H-M   'P 1'
#
loop_
_entity.id
_entity.type
_entity.pdbx_description
1 polymer ?
#
loop_
_entity_poly.entity_id
_entity_poly.type
_entity_poly.pdbx_seq_one_letter_code
_entity_poly.pdbx_strand_id
1 'polypeptide(L)'
;MPDVDLRELRLFLVLAEELHFGRTAERLGLTASRVSQTVRALERKLGDQRLFRRTSRVVELTEAGQALHAELRPAVADLDRVLRTAAFRGHGPGVVRVGLLNAASGVDVLSRAIERFEATYAGATVQLSTTPFDDRLGPLRRREVDLTVTRLPLDQPDIVVGPVLSAADQRVVMLGRTHPLADRADLLLEDLADHDVRRPYGLTAEQAEATCPARTPSGRQIRFVDAPVNDNAELLYLLARGRLVHPTVAPFAEHFQHPDVVAIPLRDLPPSTCALAGLRNAIDPNRDALLDIVERLSAS
;
A
#
# COMPACT_ATOMS: atom_id res chain seq x y z
N MET A 1 -2.70 11.95 -39.24
CA MET A 1 -2.40 11.32 -37.93
C MET A 1 -2.75 9.87 -38.01
N PRO A 2 -1.95 8.95 -37.46
CA PRO A 2 -2.34 7.54 -37.38
C PRO A 2 -3.65 7.41 -36.59
N ASP A 3 -4.60 6.64 -37.09
CA ASP A 3 -5.88 6.34 -36.43
C ASP A 3 -5.65 5.25 -35.36
N VAL A 4 -5.11 5.66 -34.21
CA VAL A 4 -4.77 4.79 -33.09
C VAL A 4 -5.83 4.88 -32.01
N ASP A 5 -6.40 3.74 -31.63
CA ASP A 5 -7.41 3.64 -30.56
C ASP A 5 -6.71 3.67 -29.17
N LEU A 6 -7.32 4.37 -28.22
CA LEU A 6 -6.86 4.41 -26.82
C LEU A 6 -6.77 2.99 -26.20
N ARG A 7 -7.63 2.07 -26.60
CA ARG A 7 -7.57 0.68 -26.15
C ARG A 7 -6.29 -0.02 -26.61
N GLU A 8 -5.80 0.28 -27.82
CA GLU A 8 -4.54 -0.26 -28.33
C GLU A 8 -3.35 0.27 -27.55
N LEU A 9 -3.38 1.56 -27.20
CA LEU A 9 -2.35 2.21 -26.38
C LEU A 9 -2.30 1.66 -24.94
N ARG A 10 -3.45 1.49 -24.30
CA ARG A 10 -3.54 0.87 -22.97
C ARG A 10 -3.05 -0.58 -22.98
N LEU A 11 -3.43 -1.36 -23.99
CA LEU A 11 -2.94 -2.73 -24.14
C LEU A 11 -1.43 -2.78 -24.33
N PHE A 12 -0.86 -1.86 -25.10
CA PHE A 12 0.59 -1.74 -25.25
C PHE A 12 1.29 -1.47 -23.90
N LEU A 13 0.76 -0.54 -23.10
CA LEU A 13 1.32 -0.24 -21.77
C LEU A 13 1.28 -1.45 -20.84
N VAL A 14 0.14 -2.17 -20.78
CA VAL A 14 0.02 -3.38 -19.95
C VAL A 14 0.99 -4.47 -20.42
N LEU A 15 1.16 -4.66 -21.74
CA LEU A 15 2.13 -5.64 -22.26
C LEU A 15 3.57 -5.22 -21.96
N ALA A 16 3.87 -3.92 -21.97
CA ALA A 16 5.18 -3.38 -21.63
C ALA A 16 5.56 -3.62 -20.15
N GLU A 17 4.56 -3.60 -19.26
CA GLU A 17 4.73 -3.94 -17.84
C GLU A 17 4.88 -5.45 -17.62
N GLU A 18 4.01 -6.27 -18.21
CA GLU A 18 3.96 -7.72 -18.00
C GLU A 18 5.06 -8.49 -18.72
N LEU A 19 5.53 -7.96 -19.88
CA LEU A 19 6.47 -8.62 -20.80
C LEU A 19 6.08 -10.08 -21.10
N HIS A 20 4.74 -10.36 -21.08
CA HIS A 20 4.20 -11.69 -21.27
C HIS A 20 2.76 -11.66 -21.83
N PHE A 21 2.54 -12.17 -23.05
CA PHE A 21 1.24 -12.13 -23.73
C PHE A 21 0.11 -12.83 -22.97
N GLY A 22 0.39 -13.96 -22.30
CA GLY A 22 -0.60 -14.69 -21.49
C GLY A 22 -1.06 -13.88 -20.28
N ARG A 23 -0.13 -13.38 -19.46
CA ARG A 23 -0.46 -12.56 -18.30
C ARG A 23 -1.18 -11.25 -18.68
N THR A 24 -0.74 -10.61 -19.77
CA THR A 24 -1.45 -9.45 -20.32
C THR A 24 -2.89 -9.78 -20.71
N ALA A 25 -3.09 -10.94 -21.36
CA ALA A 25 -4.42 -11.40 -21.74
C ALA A 25 -5.31 -11.65 -20.52
N GLU A 26 -4.81 -12.34 -19.51
CA GLU A 26 -5.51 -12.57 -18.23
C GLU A 26 -5.89 -11.25 -17.54
N ARG A 27 -4.92 -10.32 -17.42
CA ARG A 27 -5.14 -9.01 -16.79
C ARG A 27 -6.19 -8.15 -17.51
N LEU A 28 -6.30 -8.29 -18.84
CA LEU A 28 -7.23 -7.51 -19.65
C LEU A 28 -8.54 -8.25 -19.98
N GLY A 29 -8.71 -9.49 -19.56
CA GLY A 29 -9.88 -10.31 -19.91
C GLY A 29 -9.94 -10.65 -21.41
N LEU A 30 -8.78 -10.83 -22.06
CA LEU A 30 -8.64 -11.11 -23.49
C LEU A 30 -8.00 -12.47 -23.72
N THR A 31 -7.88 -12.88 -24.99
CA THR A 31 -7.03 -14.01 -25.38
C THR A 31 -5.64 -13.54 -25.80
N ALA A 32 -4.61 -14.37 -25.62
CA ALA A 32 -3.24 -14.07 -26.04
C ALA A 32 -3.15 -13.78 -27.57
N SER A 33 -3.98 -14.43 -28.36
CA SER A 33 -4.11 -14.17 -29.82
C SER A 33 -4.62 -12.75 -30.07
N ARG A 34 -5.62 -12.30 -29.32
CA ARG A 34 -6.17 -10.93 -29.43
C ARG A 34 -5.13 -9.88 -29.05
N VAL A 35 -4.41 -10.08 -27.94
CA VAL A 35 -3.30 -9.21 -27.54
C VAL A 35 -2.26 -9.10 -28.65
N SER A 36 -1.84 -10.24 -29.23
CA SER A 36 -0.86 -10.26 -30.33
C SER A 36 -1.35 -9.55 -31.60
N GLN A 37 -2.62 -9.70 -31.94
CA GLN A 37 -3.23 -9.03 -33.12
C GLN A 37 -3.29 -7.50 -32.88
N THR A 38 -3.69 -7.07 -31.70
CA THR A 38 -3.80 -5.64 -31.35
C THR A 38 -2.42 -4.97 -31.39
N VAL A 39 -1.38 -5.60 -30.82
CA VAL A 39 -0.02 -5.07 -30.88
C VAL A 39 0.47 -4.95 -32.32
N ARG A 40 0.24 -5.96 -33.17
CA ARG A 40 0.62 -5.89 -34.61
C ARG A 40 -0.15 -4.79 -35.35
N ALA A 41 -1.43 -4.56 -35.00
CA ALA A 41 -2.20 -3.46 -35.59
C ALA A 41 -1.62 -2.11 -35.20
N LEU A 42 -1.25 -1.92 -33.93
CA LEU A 42 -0.59 -0.70 -33.43
C LEU A 42 0.76 -0.49 -34.13
N GLU A 43 1.62 -1.51 -34.20
CA GLU A 43 2.91 -1.45 -34.89
C GLU A 43 2.76 -0.98 -36.36
N ARG A 44 1.77 -1.51 -37.07
CA ARG A 44 1.47 -1.08 -38.48
C ARG A 44 1.01 0.37 -38.56
N LYS A 45 0.14 0.80 -37.64
CA LYS A 45 -0.36 2.19 -37.58
C LYS A 45 0.74 3.20 -37.28
N LEU A 46 1.79 2.76 -36.61
CA LEU A 46 2.96 3.57 -36.23
C LEU A 46 4.12 3.44 -37.24
N GLY A 47 3.82 3.05 -38.52
CA GLY A 47 4.81 2.97 -39.56
C GLY A 47 5.59 1.66 -39.61
N ASP A 48 4.95 0.55 -39.25
CA ASP A 48 5.53 -0.79 -39.19
C ASP A 48 6.75 -0.94 -38.26
N GLN A 49 6.88 -0.03 -37.29
CA GLN A 49 7.91 -0.12 -36.27
C GLN A 49 7.59 -1.24 -35.29
N ARG A 50 8.53 -2.17 -35.11
CA ARG A 50 8.41 -3.19 -34.07
C ARG A 50 8.60 -2.57 -32.69
N LEU A 51 7.58 -2.70 -31.84
CA LEU A 51 7.61 -2.21 -30.45
C LEU A 51 8.11 -3.29 -29.46
N PHE A 52 7.93 -4.56 -29.85
CA PHE A 52 8.41 -5.70 -29.05
C PHE A 52 9.31 -6.63 -29.88
N ARG A 53 10.42 -7.05 -29.25
CA ARG A 53 11.22 -8.18 -29.70
C ARG A 53 10.65 -9.44 -29.06
N ARG A 54 10.39 -10.47 -29.90
CA ARG A 54 9.81 -11.74 -29.44
C ARG A 54 10.74 -12.88 -29.84
N THR A 55 11.04 -13.74 -28.88
CA THR A 55 11.53 -15.10 -29.12
C THR A 55 10.51 -16.08 -28.53
N SER A 56 10.72 -17.38 -28.69
CA SER A 56 9.86 -18.41 -28.09
C SER A 56 9.86 -18.38 -26.54
N ARG A 57 10.77 -17.64 -25.91
CA ARG A 57 10.95 -17.62 -24.45
C ARG A 57 10.94 -16.24 -23.83
N VAL A 58 11.14 -15.17 -24.58
CA VAL A 58 11.34 -13.81 -24.06
C VAL A 58 10.56 -12.79 -24.89
N VAL A 59 9.93 -11.86 -24.20
CA VAL A 59 9.29 -10.65 -24.75
C VAL A 59 10.00 -9.46 -24.14
N GLU A 60 10.53 -8.55 -24.97
CA GLU A 60 11.25 -7.35 -24.56
C GLU A 60 10.81 -6.15 -25.40
N LEU A 61 10.85 -4.95 -24.86
CA LEU A 61 10.67 -3.73 -25.61
C LEU A 61 11.88 -3.51 -26.55
N THR A 62 11.59 -3.07 -27.77
CA THR A 62 12.61 -2.49 -28.65
C THR A 62 12.96 -1.07 -28.19
N GLU A 63 13.97 -0.45 -28.79
CA GLU A 63 14.30 0.96 -28.55
C GLU A 63 13.08 1.88 -28.85
N ALA A 64 12.39 1.63 -29.98
CA ALA A 64 11.15 2.33 -30.32
C ALA A 64 10.02 2.06 -29.30
N GLY A 65 9.92 0.82 -28.79
CA GLY A 65 8.97 0.47 -27.73
C GLY A 65 9.26 1.17 -26.41
N GLN A 66 10.53 1.29 -26.02
CA GLN A 66 10.95 2.00 -24.82
C GLN A 66 10.66 3.50 -24.91
N ALA A 67 11.00 4.12 -26.05
CA ALA A 67 10.71 5.54 -26.31
C ALA A 67 9.19 5.79 -26.25
N LEU A 68 8.40 4.99 -26.95
CA LEU A 68 6.93 5.11 -26.91
C LEU A 68 6.37 4.89 -25.50
N HIS A 69 6.87 3.92 -24.74
CA HIS A 69 6.43 3.66 -23.38
C HIS A 69 6.69 4.86 -22.45
N ALA A 70 7.89 5.45 -22.53
CA ALA A 70 8.27 6.59 -21.70
C ALA A 70 7.38 7.83 -21.92
N GLU A 71 7.00 8.09 -23.18
CA GLU A 71 6.14 9.24 -23.51
C GLU A 71 4.65 8.93 -23.32
N LEU A 72 4.23 7.72 -23.63
CA LEU A 72 2.80 7.35 -23.63
C LEU A 72 2.26 7.18 -22.21
N ARG A 73 3.06 6.63 -21.29
CA ARG A 73 2.62 6.37 -19.90
C ARG A 73 2.09 7.64 -19.22
N PRO A 74 2.83 8.78 -19.17
CA PRO A 74 2.31 10.01 -18.57
C PRO A 74 1.13 10.58 -19.34
N ALA A 75 1.12 10.51 -20.67
CA ALA A 75 0.03 11.04 -21.50
C ALA A 75 -1.30 10.30 -21.28
N VAL A 76 -1.27 8.97 -21.17
CA VAL A 76 -2.47 8.17 -20.85
C VAL A 76 -2.94 8.42 -19.43
N ALA A 77 -2.03 8.55 -18.46
CA ALA A 77 -2.37 8.90 -17.10
C ALA A 77 -3.07 10.28 -17.01
N ASP A 78 -2.59 11.27 -17.76
CA ASP A 78 -3.23 12.60 -17.85
C ASP A 78 -4.61 12.54 -18.51
N LEU A 79 -4.75 11.77 -19.58
CA LEU A 79 -6.06 11.55 -20.22
C LEU A 79 -7.05 10.90 -19.25
N ASP A 80 -6.62 9.85 -18.54
CA ASP A 80 -7.45 9.18 -17.55
C ASP A 80 -7.85 10.14 -16.42
N ARG A 81 -6.95 11.03 -16.00
CA ARG A 81 -7.26 12.11 -15.05
C ARG A 81 -8.35 13.05 -15.58
N VAL A 82 -8.23 13.50 -16.83
CA VAL A 82 -9.23 14.39 -17.46
C VAL A 82 -10.59 13.69 -17.56
N LEU A 83 -10.63 12.43 -17.98
CA LEU A 83 -11.87 11.65 -18.08
C LEU A 83 -12.50 11.41 -16.71
N ARG A 84 -11.71 11.10 -15.68
CA ARG A 84 -12.20 10.99 -14.30
C ARG A 84 -12.76 12.32 -13.80
N THR A 85 -12.07 13.44 -14.03
CA THR A 85 -12.55 14.78 -13.65
C THR A 85 -13.89 15.11 -14.34
N ALA A 86 -14.04 14.73 -15.60
CA ALA A 86 -15.28 14.92 -16.33
C ALA A 86 -16.41 14.03 -15.80
N ALA A 87 -16.12 12.76 -15.49
CA ALA A 87 -17.07 11.84 -14.87
C ALA A 87 -17.49 12.32 -13.47
N PHE A 88 -16.53 12.85 -12.69
CA PHE A 88 -16.79 13.44 -11.38
C PHE A 88 -17.81 14.59 -11.44
N ARG A 89 -17.66 15.50 -12.40
CA ARG A 89 -18.62 16.61 -12.59
C ARG A 89 -20.04 16.16 -12.91
N GLY A 90 -20.19 14.94 -13.44
CA GLY A 90 -21.49 14.35 -13.75
C GLY A 90 -22.17 13.60 -12.60
N HIS A 91 -21.42 13.24 -11.53
CA HIS A 91 -21.92 12.42 -10.42
C HIS A 91 -22.13 13.21 -9.10
N GLY A 92 -21.88 14.52 -9.09
CA GLY A 92 -21.96 15.36 -7.89
C GLY A 92 -20.75 15.22 -6.95
N PRO A 93 -20.69 16.02 -5.87
CA PRO A 93 -19.60 15.97 -4.91
C PRO A 93 -19.59 14.63 -4.19
N GLY A 94 -18.45 13.91 -4.30
CA GLY A 94 -18.26 12.60 -3.70
C GLY A 94 -17.52 12.65 -2.37
N VAL A 95 -17.85 11.72 -1.50
CA VAL A 95 -17.12 11.49 -0.25
C VAL A 95 -16.24 10.26 -0.42
N VAL A 96 -14.94 10.39 -0.16
CA VAL A 96 -14.02 9.25 -0.06
C VAL A 96 -13.78 8.96 1.42
N ARG A 97 -14.14 7.78 1.87
CA ARG A 97 -13.97 7.35 3.26
C ARG A 97 -12.67 6.57 3.40
N VAL A 98 -11.76 7.04 4.26
CA VAL A 98 -10.46 6.41 4.48
C VAL A 98 -10.34 5.92 5.91
N GLY A 99 -10.16 4.62 6.07
CA GLY A 99 -9.86 3.98 7.34
C GLY A 99 -8.39 4.16 7.72
N LEU A 100 -8.14 4.67 8.91
CA LEU A 100 -6.80 4.87 9.44
C LEU A 100 -6.42 3.75 10.40
N LEU A 101 -5.27 3.14 10.15
CA LEU A 101 -4.62 2.27 11.10
C LEU A 101 -3.69 3.12 11.96
N ASN A 102 -4.15 3.54 13.13
CA ASN A 102 -3.29 4.31 14.06
C ASN A 102 -2.52 5.40 13.32
N ALA A 103 -3.13 6.49 13.10
CA ALA A 103 -2.82 7.67 12.28
C ALA A 103 -1.37 8.21 12.18
N ALA A 104 -0.33 7.38 12.36
CA ALA A 104 1.03 7.88 12.49
C ALA A 104 1.90 7.76 11.23
N SER A 105 1.72 6.70 10.41
CA SER A 105 2.58 6.48 9.25
C SER A 105 1.99 7.03 7.98
N GLY A 106 2.79 7.80 7.23
CA GLY A 106 2.35 8.38 5.95
C GLY A 106 1.32 9.50 6.10
N VAL A 107 1.15 10.05 7.31
CA VAL A 107 0.20 11.14 7.60
C VAL A 107 0.47 12.35 6.72
N ASP A 108 1.74 12.73 6.55
CA ASP A 108 2.10 13.90 5.75
C ASP A 108 1.72 13.74 4.28
N VAL A 109 1.99 12.59 3.69
CA VAL A 109 1.63 12.29 2.30
C VAL A 109 0.11 12.25 2.14
N LEU A 110 -0.59 11.58 3.06
CA LEU A 110 -2.04 11.47 3.02
C LEU A 110 -2.72 12.84 3.23
N SER A 111 -2.28 13.64 4.19
CA SER A 111 -2.83 14.98 4.46
C SER A 111 -2.68 15.90 3.25
N ARG A 112 -1.48 15.95 2.67
CA ARG A 112 -1.22 16.71 1.43
C ARG A 112 -2.07 16.21 0.25
N ALA A 113 -2.30 14.91 0.17
CA ALA A 113 -3.14 14.33 -0.87
C ALA A 113 -4.60 14.72 -0.68
N ILE A 114 -5.10 14.72 0.54
CA ILE A 114 -6.47 15.15 0.89
C ILE A 114 -6.66 16.63 0.54
N GLU A 115 -5.77 17.49 1.00
CA GLU A 115 -5.83 18.94 0.69
C GLU A 115 -5.86 19.18 -0.83
N ARG A 116 -4.99 18.46 -1.57
CA ARG A 116 -4.92 18.60 -3.02
C ARG A 116 -6.15 18.03 -3.73
N PHE A 117 -6.72 16.95 -3.21
CA PHE A 117 -7.93 16.35 -3.73
C PHE A 117 -9.13 17.29 -3.57
N GLU A 118 -9.37 17.81 -2.37
CA GLU A 118 -10.46 18.72 -2.05
C GLU A 118 -10.34 20.07 -2.79
N ALA A 119 -9.11 20.57 -2.96
CA ALA A 119 -8.86 21.78 -3.77
C ALA A 119 -9.08 21.57 -5.28
N THR A 120 -8.85 20.34 -5.78
CA THR A 120 -8.96 20.04 -7.22
C THR A 120 -10.40 19.72 -7.63
N TYR A 121 -11.17 19.07 -6.75
CA TYR A 121 -12.50 18.58 -7.03
C TYR A 121 -13.53 19.29 -6.14
N ALA A 122 -14.14 20.36 -6.67
CA ALA A 122 -15.07 21.20 -5.92
C ALA A 122 -16.24 20.39 -5.32
N GLY A 123 -16.40 20.48 -4.00
CA GLY A 123 -17.44 19.76 -3.25
C GLY A 123 -17.06 18.30 -2.91
N ALA A 124 -15.91 17.81 -3.30
CA ALA A 124 -15.40 16.54 -2.81
C ALA A 124 -14.83 16.68 -1.40
N THR A 125 -14.98 15.62 -0.60
CA THR A 125 -14.42 15.57 0.76
C THR A 125 -13.84 14.20 1.05
N VAL A 126 -12.86 14.15 1.95
CA VAL A 126 -12.33 12.91 2.50
C VAL A 126 -12.72 12.79 3.96
N GLN A 127 -13.41 11.71 4.30
CA GLN A 127 -13.76 11.38 5.68
C GLN A 127 -12.77 10.36 6.23
N LEU A 128 -12.14 10.71 7.35
CA LEU A 128 -11.22 9.84 8.06
C LEU A 128 -11.92 9.14 9.21
N SER A 129 -11.69 7.84 9.37
CA SER A 129 -12.17 7.05 10.49
C SER A 129 -11.10 6.10 10.98
N THR A 130 -11.09 5.76 12.26
CA THR A 130 -10.17 4.77 12.81
C THR A 130 -10.71 3.38 12.57
N THR A 131 -9.87 2.47 12.07
CA THR A 131 -10.22 1.05 11.95
C THR A 131 -10.04 0.33 13.30
N PRO A 132 -10.92 -0.65 13.64
CA PRO A 132 -10.78 -1.44 14.84
C PRO A 132 -9.45 -2.20 14.90
N PHE A 133 -8.92 -2.38 16.11
CA PHE A 133 -7.65 -3.09 16.32
C PHE A 133 -7.68 -4.56 15.90
N ASP A 134 -8.82 -5.19 16.04
CA ASP A 134 -9.07 -6.62 15.83
C ASP A 134 -9.61 -6.93 14.42
N ASP A 135 -10.13 -5.93 13.72
CA ASP A 135 -10.74 -6.09 12.39
C ASP A 135 -10.33 -4.97 11.41
N ARG A 136 -9.07 -4.96 11.01
CA ARG A 136 -8.48 -3.86 10.21
C ARG A 136 -8.96 -3.80 8.77
N LEU A 137 -9.37 -4.93 8.20
CA LEU A 137 -9.87 -5.04 6.83
C LEU A 137 -11.39 -5.17 6.76
N GLY A 138 -12.06 -5.44 7.87
CA GLY A 138 -13.51 -5.58 7.93
C GLY A 138 -14.27 -4.35 7.47
N PRO A 139 -13.94 -3.13 7.94
CA PRO A 139 -14.61 -1.92 7.45
C PRO A 139 -14.51 -1.73 5.94
N LEU A 140 -13.37 -2.09 5.33
CA LEU A 140 -13.20 -2.07 3.88
C LEU A 140 -14.11 -3.09 3.20
N ARG A 141 -14.17 -4.34 3.71
CA ARG A 141 -15.01 -5.42 3.18
C ARG A 141 -16.50 -5.14 3.31
N ARG A 142 -16.91 -4.49 4.41
CA ARG A 142 -18.29 -4.05 4.62
C ARG A 142 -18.64 -2.75 3.92
N ARG A 143 -17.68 -2.16 3.16
CA ARG A 143 -17.84 -0.87 2.46
C ARG A 143 -18.18 0.31 3.38
N GLU A 144 -17.78 0.24 4.62
CA GLU A 144 -17.83 1.35 5.58
C GLU A 144 -16.77 2.40 5.24
N VAL A 145 -15.64 1.93 4.66
CA VAL A 145 -14.60 2.78 4.08
C VAL A 145 -14.30 2.34 2.64
N ASP A 146 -13.80 3.25 1.83
CA ASP A 146 -13.47 3.04 0.43
C ASP A 146 -11.99 2.68 0.25
N LEU A 147 -11.15 3.19 1.16
CA LEU A 147 -9.73 2.90 1.29
C LEU A 147 -9.38 2.64 2.75
N THR A 148 -8.31 1.91 2.98
CA THR A 148 -7.72 1.77 4.31
C THR A 148 -6.21 1.93 4.24
N VAL A 149 -5.65 2.56 5.27
CA VAL A 149 -4.20 2.56 5.49
C VAL A 149 -3.81 1.22 6.07
N THR A 150 -2.80 0.57 5.50
CA THR A 150 -2.36 -0.76 5.93
C THR A 150 -0.85 -0.91 5.87
N ARG A 151 -0.35 -1.96 6.52
CA ARG A 151 1.05 -2.37 6.46
C ARG A 151 1.24 -3.49 5.45
N LEU A 152 2.40 -3.50 4.79
CA LEU A 152 2.82 -4.60 3.93
C LEU A 152 3.69 -5.60 4.71
N PRO A 153 3.69 -6.88 4.30
CA PRO A 153 3.00 -7.45 3.14
C PRO A 153 1.48 -7.56 3.36
N LEU A 154 0.72 -7.53 2.28
CA LEU A 154 -0.71 -7.78 2.28
C LEU A 154 -1.10 -8.51 0.99
N ASP A 155 -1.34 -9.80 1.08
CA ASP A 155 -1.86 -10.63 0.00
C ASP A 155 -3.24 -11.16 0.36
N GLN A 156 -4.27 -10.50 -0.18
CA GLN A 156 -5.67 -10.88 0.01
C GLN A 156 -6.35 -10.84 -1.37
N PRO A 157 -7.08 -11.91 -1.76
CA PRO A 157 -7.61 -12.02 -3.12
C PRO A 157 -8.64 -10.93 -3.48
N ASP A 158 -9.33 -10.40 -2.48
CA ASP A 158 -10.36 -9.37 -2.61
C ASP A 158 -9.81 -7.94 -2.52
N ILE A 159 -8.53 -7.77 -2.14
CA ILE A 159 -7.92 -6.46 -1.90
C ILE A 159 -6.84 -6.17 -2.95
N VAL A 160 -6.72 -4.92 -3.32
CA VAL A 160 -5.61 -4.38 -4.10
C VAL A 160 -4.84 -3.38 -3.26
N VAL A 161 -3.52 -3.56 -3.23
CA VAL A 161 -2.60 -2.60 -2.63
C VAL A 161 -2.42 -1.44 -3.62
N GLY A 162 -2.61 -0.23 -3.14
CA GLY A 162 -2.45 1.02 -3.86
C GLY A 162 -1.10 1.70 -3.55
N PRO A 163 -1.04 3.04 -3.69
CA PRO A 163 0.18 3.79 -3.49
C PRO A 163 0.77 3.65 -2.09
N VAL A 164 2.11 3.65 -2.04
CA VAL A 164 2.88 3.64 -0.80
C VAL A 164 2.82 5.02 -0.15
N LEU A 165 2.49 5.07 1.13
CA LEU A 165 2.49 6.28 1.94
C LEU A 165 3.82 6.50 2.66
N SER A 166 4.45 5.42 3.10
CA SER A 166 5.78 5.40 3.71
C SER A 166 6.49 4.10 3.37
N ALA A 167 7.68 4.18 2.80
CA ALA A 167 8.41 3.01 2.29
C ALA A 167 9.31 2.33 3.34
N ALA A 168 9.69 3.04 4.42
CA ALA A 168 10.78 2.60 5.28
C ALA A 168 10.61 3.04 6.74
N ASP A 169 9.45 2.75 7.34
CA ASP A 169 9.25 3.01 8.77
C ASP A 169 10.14 2.09 9.61
N GLN A 170 10.98 2.67 10.42
CA GLN A 170 11.89 1.91 11.27
C GLN A 170 11.13 1.09 12.32
N ARG A 171 11.64 -0.11 12.58
CA ARG A 171 11.09 -1.00 13.61
C ARG A 171 11.56 -0.57 14.99
N VAL A 172 10.63 -0.58 15.93
CA VAL A 172 10.90 -0.31 17.34
C VAL A 172 10.14 -1.31 18.21
N VAL A 173 10.60 -1.45 19.45
CA VAL A 173 9.87 -2.15 20.51
C VAL A 173 9.49 -1.13 21.55
N MET A 174 8.19 -0.99 21.80
CA MET A 174 7.67 -0.20 22.92
C MET A 174 7.56 -1.06 24.17
N LEU A 175 8.01 -0.53 25.29
CA LEU A 175 7.99 -1.22 26.59
C LEU A 175 7.99 -0.21 27.73
N GLY A 176 7.61 -0.67 28.92
CA GLY A 176 7.64 0.17 30.13
C GLY A 176 9.05 0.56 30.52
N ARG A 177 9.22 1.76 31.06
CA ARG A 177 10.51 2.30 31.53
C ARG A 177 11.18 1.45 32.62
N THR A 178 10.41 0.64 33.35
CA THR A 178 10.90 -0.30 34.37
C THR A 178 11.23 -1.68 33.82
N HIS A 179 11.06 -1.91 32.53
CA HIS A 179 11.36 -3.20 31.91
C HIS A 179 12.88 -3.43 31.83
N PRO A 180 13.40 -4.67 31.99
CA PRO A 180 14.83 -4.95 31.94
C PRO A 180 15.54 -4.50 30.65
N LEU A 181 14.83 -4.39 29.54
CA LEU A 181 15.36 -3.93 28.26
C LEU A 181 15.32 -2.39 28.08
N ALA A 182 14.76 -1.63 29.05
CA ALA A 182 14.48 -0.20 28.86
C ALA A 182 15.72 0.68 28.62
N ASP A 183 16.87 0.28 29.17
CA ASP A 183 18.13 1.03 29.06
C ASP A 183 19.02 0.58 27.90
N ARG A 184 18.53 -0.33 27.04
CA ARG A 184 19.27 -0.77 25.86
C ARG A 184 19.25 0.31 24.77
N ALA A 185 20.36 0.49 24.08
CA ALA A 185 20.45 1.42 22.94
C ALA A 185 19.69 0.91 21.70
N ASP A 186 19.69 -0.39 21.52
CA ASP A 186 18.95 -1.11 20.48
C ASP A 186 18.66 -2.56 20.91
N LEU A 187 17.77 -3.22 20.17
CA LEU A 187 17.36 -4.60 20.39
C LEU A 187 17.49 -5.40 19.09
N LEU A 188 17.72 -6.69 19.25
CA LEU A 188 17.56 -7.70 18.24
C LEU A 188 16.33 -8.56 18.56
N LEU A 189 15.79 -9.25 17.57
CA LEU A 189 14.67 -10.17 17.77
C LEU A 189 15.02 -11.25 18.81
N GLU A 190 16.29 -11.62 18.91
CA GLU A 190 16.81 -12.55 19.89
C GLU A 190 16.59 -12.10 21.33
N ASP A 191 16.69 -10.81 21.61
CA ASP A 191 16.48 -10.24 22.94
C ASP A 191 15.02 -10.38 23.40
N LEU A 192 14.07 -10.52 22.47
CA LEU A 192 12.63 -10.64 22.78
C LEU A 192 12.24 -12.04 23.27
N ALA A 193 13.03 -13.07 22.97
CA ALA A 193 12.68 -14.46 23.25
C ALA A 193 12.51 -14.77 24.76
N ASP A 194 13.13 -13.98 25.63
CA ASP A 194 13.06 -14.17 27.10
C ASP A 194 11.92 -13.35 27.74
N HIS A 195 11.17 -12.60 26.94
CA HIS A 195 10.14 -11.67 27.42
C HIS A 195 8.75 -12.00 26.90
N ASP A 196 7.73 -11.50 27.58
CA ASP A 196 6.35 -11.60 27.13
C ASP A 196 6.12 -10.56 26.00
N VAL A 197 5.93 -11.03 24.78
CA VAL A 197 5.65 -10.20 23.60
C VAL A 197 4.15 -10.14 23.37
N ARG A 198 3.60 -8.93 23.30
CA ARG A 198 2.21 -8.76 22.94
C ARG A 198 1.95 -9.29 21.54
N ARG A 199 1.00 -10.23 21.41
CA ARG A 199 0.62 -10.78 20.11
C ARG A 199 0.09 -9.66 19.19
N PRO A 200 0.54 -9.59 17.92
CA PRO A 200 -0.07 -8.69 16.94
C PRO A 200 -1.53 -9.08 16.68
N TYR A 201 -2.45 -8.12 16.82
CA TYR A 201 -3.89 -8.32 16.60
C TYR A 201 -4.38 -7.70 15.31
N GLY A 202 -5.43 -8.29 14.73
CA GLY A 202 -6.12 -7.77 13.56
C GLY A 202 -5.27 -7.72 12.30
N LEU A 203 -4.16 -8.44 12.28
CA LEU A 203 -3.25 -8.59 11.14
C LEU A 203 -3.50 -9.91 10.42
N THR A 204 -3.20 -9.96 9.13
CA THR A 204 -3.06 -11.25 8.43
C THR A 204 -1.86 -12.03 9.00
N ALA A 205 -1.79 -13.34 8.74
CA ALA A 205 -0.66 -14.17 9.20
C ALA A 205 0.69 -13.62 8.69
N GLU A 206 0.74 -13.16 7.44
CA GLU A 206 1.93 -12.59 6.82
C GLU A 206 2.32 -11.26 7.47
N GLN A 207 1.36 -10.39 7.76
CA GLN A 207 1.60 -9.13 8.46
C GLN A 207 2.07 -9.36 9.89
N ALA A 208 1.48 -10.33 10.58
CA ALA A 208 1.89 -10.69 11.94
C ALA A 208 3.33 -11.19 11.97
N GLU A 209 3.68 -12.09 11.04
CA GLU A 209 5.05 -12.60 10.87
C GLU A 209 6.03 -11.49 10.49
N ALA A 210 5.66 -10.59 9.60
CA ALA A 210 6.49 -9.43 9.24
C ALA A 210 6.62 -8.39 10.37
N THR A 211 5.67 -8.36 11.30
CA THR A 211 5.71 -7.44 12.46
C THR A 211 6.59 -8.00 13.57
N CYS A 212 6.44 -9.26 13.88
CA CYS A 212 7.26 -9.99 14.85
C CYS A 212 7.20 -11.48 14.51
N PRO A 213 8.26 -12.06 13.92
CA PRO A 213 8.34 -13.48 13.62
C PRO A 213 8.08 -14.35 14.84
N ALA A 214 7.49 -15.51 14.62
CA ALA A 214 7.23 -16.46 15.72
C ALA A 214 8.52 -17.09 16.28
N ARG A 215 9.62 -17.01 15.53
CA ARG A 215 10.94 -17.52 15.93
C ARG A 215 12.01 -16.48 15.65
N THR A 216 13.01 -16.47 16.53
CA THR A 216 14.23 -15.68 16.33
C THR A 216 15.13 -16.30 15.26
N PRO A 217 16.17 -15.58 14.77
CA PRO A 217 17.15 -16.13 13.83
C PRO A 217 17.85 -17.39 14.33
N SER A 218 18.07 -17.55 15.65
CA SER A 218 18.65 -18.77 16.24
C SER A 218 17.63 -19.92 16.39
N GLY A 219 16.36 -19.69 16.07
CA GLY A 219 15.28 -20.69 16.15
C GLY A 219 14.54 -20.71 17.51
N ARG A 220 14.89 -19.82 18.45
CA ARG A 220 14.17 -19.70 19.73
C ARG A 220 12.74 -19.19 19.47
N GLN A 221 11.78 -19.73 20.21
CA GLN A 221 10.40 -19.34 20.10
C GLN A 221 10.12 -18.02 20.85
N ILE A 222 9.45 -17.07 20.21
CA ILE A 222 8.93 -15.86 20.83
C ILE A 222 7.71 -16.23 21.66
N ARG A 223 7.69 -15.81 22.91
CA ARG A 223 6.55 -16.05 23.82
C ARG A 223 5.48 -15.00 23.63
N PHE A 224 4.54 -15.24 22.73
CA PHE A 224 3.40 -14.37 22.55
C PHE A 224 2.37 -14.52 23.65
N VAL A 225 1.93 -13.39 24.19
CA VAL A 225 0.82 -13.31 25.16
C VAL A 225 -0.34 -12.54 24.55
N ASP A 226 -1.54 -13.04 24.87
CA ASP A 226 -2.78 -12.41 24.45
C ASP A 226 -3.11 -11.28 25.44
N ALA A 227 -3.00 -10.05 24.97
CA ALA A 227 -3.30 -8.86 25.72
C ALA A 227 -4.15 -7.92 24.84
N PRO A 228 -5.45 -8.24 24.70
CA PRO A 228 -6.37 -7.44 23.89
C PRO A 228 -6.49 -6.05 24.50
N VAL A 229 -6.56 -5.05 23.61
CA VAL A 229 -6.81 -3.65 23.94
C VAL A 229 -7.79 -3.08 22.94
N ASN A 230 -8.60 -2.12 23.36
CA ASN A 230 -9.60 -1.50 22.50
C ASN A 230 -9.06 -0.26 21.79
N ASP A 231 -8.07 0.40 22.40
CA ASP A 231 -7.49 1.63 21.87
C ASP A 231 -5.99 1.79 22.27
N ASN A 232 -5.39 2.87 21.76
CA ASN A 232 -3.98 3.17 22.00
C ASN A 232 -3.69 3.59 23.44
N ALA A 233 -4.63 4.24 24.13
CA ALA A 233 -4.43 4.65 25.51
C ALA A 233 -4.34 3.42 26.42
N GLU A 234 -5.23 2.45 26.24
CA GLU A 234 -5.20 1.17 26.96
C GLU A 234 -3.89 0.42 26.70
N LEU A 235 -3.42 0.40 25.44
CA LEU A 235 -2.11 -0.18 25.11
C LEU A 235 -0.97 0.48 25.89
N LEU A 236 -0.92 1.82 25.90
CA LEU A 236 0.14 2.54 26.60
C LEU A 236 0.13 2.29 28.11
N TYR A 237 -1.05 2.27 28.74
CA TYR A 237 -1.18 1.91 30.16
C TYR A 237 -0.73 0.46 30.43
N LEU A 238 -1.03 -0.45 29.52
CA LEU A 238 -0.58 -1.84 29.64
C LEU A 238 0.94 -1.95 29.59
N LEU A 239 1.57 -1.25 28.63
CA LEU A 239 3.03 -1.21 28.49
C LEU A 239 3.73 -0.54 29.67
N ALA A 240 3.18 0.57 30.18
CA ALA A 240 3.72 1.30 31.32
C ALA A 240 3.85 0.43 32.60
N ARG A 241 3.06 -0.65 32.68
CA ARG A 241 3.19 -1.63 33.80
C ARG A 241 4.44 -2.50 33.70
N GLY A 242 5.22 -2.40 32.61
CA GLY A 242 6.56 -2.98 32.47
C GLY A 242 6.62 -4.51 32.32
N ARG A 243 5.49 -5.17 32.00
CA ARG A 243 5.44 -6.64 31.90
C ARG A 243 5.48 -7.18 30.48
N LEU A 244 5.18 -6.34 29.51
CA LEU A 244 5.05 -6.71 28.09
C LEU A 244 5.92 -5.84 27.24
N VAL A 245 6.35 -6.40 26.12
CA VAL A 245 6.97 -5.65 25.01
C VAL A 245 6.04 -5.65 23.80
N HIS A 246 6.07 -4.56 23.03
CA HIS A 246 5.21 -4.38 21.86
C HIS A 246 6.03 -3.96 20.64
N PRO A 247 6.39 -4.92 19.76
CA PRO A 247 7.01 -4.61 18.46
C PRO A 247 6.06 -3.78 17.59
N THR A 248 6.57 -2.67 17.07
CA THR A 248 5.81 -1.72 16.25
C THR A 248 6.78 -0.93 15.34
N VAL A 249 6.40 0.30 14.98
CA VAL A 249 7.20 1.21 14.13
C VAL A 249 7.40 2.56 14.81
N ALA A 250 8.48 3.24 14.45
CA ALA A 250 8.85 4.52 15.03
C ALA A 250 7.74 5.59 14.93
N PRO A 251 7.08 5.79 13.77
CA PRO A 251 6.00 6.78 13.69
C PRO A 251 4.85 6.54 14.67
N PHE A 252 4.53 5.27 14.97
CA PHE A 252 3.53 4.96 15.99
C PHE A 252 3.99 5.38 17.38
N ALA A 253 5.24 5.06 17.76
CA ALA A 253 5.81 5.39 19.06
C ALA A 253 6.00 6.90 19.25
N GLU A 254 6.32 7.62 18.19
CA GLU A 254 6.45 9.09 18.19
C GLU A 254 5.11 9.79 18.37
N HIS A 255 4.05 9.24 17.77
CA HIS A 255 2.71 9.82 17.84
C HIS A 255 1.99 9.49 19.16
N PHE A 256 2.15 8.27 19.66
CA PHE A 256 1.51 7.79 20.90
C PHE A 256 2.54 7.65 22.01
N GLN A 257 2.72 8.72 22.77
CA GLN A 257 3.69 8.81 23.86
C GLN A 257 3.04 8.63 25.23
N HIS A 258 3.80 8.02 26.14
CA HIS A 258 3.46 7.96 27.58
C HIS A 258 4.75 8.14 28.37
N PRO A 259 4.76 8.90 29.51
CA PRO A 259 5.97 9.18 30.26
C PRO A 259 6.71 7.93 30.80
N ASP A 260 5.97 6.85 31.06
CA ASP A 260 6.52 5.58 31.56
C ASP A 260 6.73 4.52 30.47
N VAL A 261 6.66 4.90 29.18
CA VAL A 261 6.93 4.01 28.05
C VAL A 261 8.11 4.55 27.25
N VAL A 262 8.99 3.66 26.83
CA VAL A 262 10.10 3.96 25.91
C VAL A 262 9.97 3.14 24.63
N ALA A 263 10.53 3.65 23.53
CA ALA A 263 10.63 2.96 22.26
C ALA A 263 12.11 2.74 21.94
N ILE A 264 12.49 1.50 21.70
CA ILE A 264 13.89 1.10 21.44
C ILE A 264 13.96 0.54 20.02
N PRO A 265 14.94 0.97 19.19
CA PRO A 265 15.11 0.44 17.83
C PRO A 265 15.28 -1.09 17.80
N LEU A 266 14.56 -1.77 16.92
CA LEU A 266 14.72 -3.20 16.61
C LEU A 266 15.46 -3.31 15.28
N ARG A 267 16.70 -3.80 15.31
CA ARG A 267 17.67 -3.63 14.21
C ARG A 267 17.63 -4.70 13.15
N ASP A 268 17.23 -5.91 13.48
CA ASP A 268 17.35 -7.10 12.62
C ASP A 268 16.06 -7.44 11.85
N LEU A 269 15.03 -6.58 11.92
CA LEU A 269 13.89 -6.65 11.05
C LEU A 269 13.96 -5.56 9.95
N PRO A 270 13.55 -5.88 8.72
CA PRO A 270 13.48 -4.87 7.66
C PRO A 270 12.49 -3.76 8.04
N PRO A 271 12.71 -2.53 7.56
CA PRO A 271 11.74 -1.45 7.71
C PRO A 271 10.35 -1.84 7.23
N SER A 272 9.32 -1.25 7.81
CA SER A 272 7.93 -1.53 7.46
C SER A 272 7.45 -0.55 6.40
N THR A 273 6.74 -1.06 5.40
CA THR A 273 6.07 -0.23 4.40
C THR A 273 4.61 -0.01 4.78
N CYS A 274 4.14 1.21 4.62
CA CYS A 274 2.76 1.61 4.79
C CYS A 274 2.17 2.03 3.45
N ALA A 275 0.96 1.56 3.12
CA ALA A 275 0.30 1.83 1.85
C ALA A 275 -1.21 2.02 2.03
N LEU A 276 -1.86 2.59 1.03
CA LEU A 276 -3.32 2.50 0.89
C LEU A 276 -3.70 1.15 0.29
N ALA A 277 -4.87 0.65 0.69
CA ALA A 277 -5.47 -0.53 0.09
C ALA A 277 -6.97 -0.31 -0.12
N GLY A 278 -7.52 -0.96 -1.14
CA GLY A 278 -8.94 -0.89 -1.50
C GLY A 278 -9.47 -2.23 -1.97
N LEU A 279 -10.79 -2.36 -2.11
CA LEU A 279 -11.39 -3.54 -2.72
C LEU A 279 -11.05 -3.60 -4.21
N ARG A 280 -10.64 -4.78 -4.68
CA ARG A 280 -10.24 -5.03 -6.08
C ARG A 280 -11.33 -4.69 -7.10
N ASN A 281 -12.58 -4.99 -6.78
CA ASN A 281 -13.71 -4.84 -7.68
C ASN A 281 -14.57 -3.59 -7.40
N ALA A 282 -14.06 -2.64 -6.58
CA ALA A 282 -14.74 -1.39 -6.37
C ALA A 282 -14.38 -0.41 -7.49
N ILE A 283 -15.38 0.14 -8.16
CA ILE A 283 -15.24 1.20 -9.15
C ILE A 283 -15.75 2.48 -8.51
N ASP A 284 -14.85 3.41 -8.21
CA ASP A 284 -15.18 4.71 -7.66
C ASP A 284 -14.22 5.77 -8.19
N PRO A 285 -14.69 6.67 -9.06
CA PRO A 285 -13.85 7.72 -9.64
C PRO A 285 -13.20 8.65 -8.61
N ASN A 286 -13.87 8.90 -7.47
CA ASN A 286 -13.34 9.76 -6.41
C ASN A 286 -12.18 9.08 -5.68
N ARG A 287 -12.36 7.79 -5.34
CA ARG A 287 -11.32 6.96 -4.77
C ARG A 287 -10.08 6.90 -5.68
N ASP A 288 -10.31 6.62 -6.96
CA ASP A 288 -9.24 6.48 -7.94
C ASP A 288 -8.50 7.82 -8.16
N ALA A 289 -9.21 8.94 -8.14
CA ALA A 289 -8.62 10.27 -8.20
C ALA A 289 -7.74 10.59 -6.97
N LEU A 290 -8.18 10.20 -5.78
CA LEU A 290 -7.36 10.35 -4.56
C LEU A 290 -6.10 9.47 -4.63
N LEU A 291 -6.23 8.20 -5.05
CA LEU A 291 -5.07 7.30 -5.22
C LEU A 291 -4.03 7.87 -6.19
N ASP A 292 -4.45 8.42 -7.32
CA ASP A 292 -3.55 9.06 -8.29
C ASP A 292 -2.79 10.26 -7.70
N ILE A 293 -3.44 11.03 -6.82
CA ILE A 293 -2.78 12.16 -6.15
C ILE A 293 -1.72 11.64 -5.16
N VAL A 294 -2.07 10.62 -4.39
CA VAL A 294 -1.13 9.97 -3.46
C VAL A 294 0.08 9.42 -4.22
N GLU A 295 -0.12 8.69 -5.31
CA GLU A 295 0.95 8.10 -6.11
C GLU A 295 1.96 9.16 -6.60
N ARG A 296 1.46 10.29 -7.10
CA ARG A 296 2.32 11.41 -7.52
C ARG A 296 3.10 12.06 -6.37
N LEU A 297 2.50 12.16 -5.19
CA LEU A 297 3.17 12.73 -4.02
C LEU A 297 4.20 11.79 -3.40
N SER A 298 3.97 10.48 -3.50
CA SER A 298 4.91 9.46 -2.99
C SER A 298 6.14 9.27 -3.90
N ALA A 299 6.04 9.67 -5.18
CA ALA A 299 7.13 9.57 -6.15
C ALA A 299 8.04 10.82 -6.17
N SER A 300 7.67 11.86 -5.41
CA SER A 300 8.40 13.15 -5.32
C SER A 300 9.28 13.23 -4.10
#